data_d31d8078b7496c7583d02d6c9f2ce15d
#
_entry.id   d31d8078b7496c7583d02d6c9f2ce15d
#
_cell.length_a   1.000
_cell.length_b   1.000
_cell.length_c   1.000
_cell.angle_alpha   90.00
_cell.angle_beta   90.00
_cell.angle_gamma   90.00
#
_symmetry.space_group_name_H-M   'P 1'
#
loop_
_entity.id
_entity.type
_entity.pdbx_description
1 polymer ?
#
loop_
_entity_poly.entity_id
_entity_poly.type
_entity_poly.pdbx_seq_one_letter_code
_entity_poly.pdbx_strand_id
1 'polypeptide(L)'
;MRILVFLSTVVLAWFLTGAVASAGPVLEGDTDDPVSPAPAVSRPDSPHCSVTLAERFPSNAADGSPQTFSGTLTPPESCPGPWAKVVLDETVTVSGRQYDRIGDLLIGGTEVWWGTTAEPSGEGRRAITYHFDKDLTPYTALLRTPQPFTGGIGNYTSDVYTGVYAQTVTLTYYRADHAHPAPATADRVVGFRHADAAPGAATVHFTAKDLPRNIIRARLEVTLEGGACDEQWFDDVPDEVAARYPAANLCGHGPFREAAVALDGAPAGGVPTFPHIYSGGIVPTLWRPVVAIDTFSLHAETLDLTPFAGRLVDGGPHDLAFTVPDIGGSWSVVATLLLDTDHHAARTSGALTQDDAAPVAAKRTKVKDIAGGVNATVTAHRDDVTAGYVDTSAGRVRTRVERTRDYRNSDDVTVAGLTQHVVQSDAGWQSSVSTVDGKARSAVRHDWSYPLAVDASAANYVDDQNFRLTGAVDMTMRLSDLSGDGRSWWPVSASREWLGTSGVLARENGVTSESDGSSRTTYAGTDDRGRPYWHAITTDHGLVTAESGGSRRR
;
A
#
# COMPACT_ATOMS: atom_id res chain seq x y z
N MET A 1 18.90 -5.38 2.24
CA MET A 1 20.14 -5.15 2.98
C MET A 1 19.82 -4.49 4.30
N ARG A 2 19.73 -5.30 5.34
CA ARG A 2 19.07 -4.94 6.60
C ARG A 2 19.96 -4.34 7.67
N ILE A 3 21.21 -4.18 7.39
CA ILE A 3 22.04 -3.25 8.15
C ILE A 3 21.41 -1.84 8.15
N LEU A 4 20.59 -1.52 7.14
CA LEU A 4 19.83 -0.26 7.03
C LEU A 4 18.55 -0.23 7.89
N VAL A 5 17.86 -1.38 8.08
CA VAL A 5 16.69 -1.49 8.98
C VAL A 5 17.12 -1.31 10.44
N PHE A 6 18.37 -1.66 10.80
CA PHE A 6 18.90 -1.39 12.14
C PHE A 6 19.08 0.09 12.47
N LEU A 7 19.08 0.99 11.50
CA LEU A 7 19.01 2.44 11.79
C LEU A 7 17.62 2.84 12.31
N SER A 8 16.57 2.08 12.03
CA SER A 8 15.21 2.35 12.51
C SER A 8 14.76 1.53 13.74
N THR A 9 15.31 0.34 14.00
CA THR A 9 14.75 -0.56 15.02
C THR A 9 15.67 -0.96 16.18
N VAL A 10 16.99 -0.75 16.11
CA VAL A 10 17.94 -1.26 17.12
C VAL A 10 18.32 -0.26 18.21
N VAL A 11 17.75 0.96 18.26
CA VAL A 11 18.15 1.97 19.27
C VAL A 11 17.38 1.85 20.58
N LEU A 12 16.82 0.71 20.94
CA LEU A 12 16.12 0.56 22.24
C LEU A 12 17.00 0.02 23.38
N ALA A 13 18.29 -0.11 23.22
CA ALA A 13 19.14 -0.44 24.35
C ALA A 13 20.53 0.20 24.17
N TRP A 14 20.92 0.98 25.18
CA TRP A 14 22.23 1.58 25.43
C TRP A 14 22.43 2.99 24.83
N PHE A 15 22.33 4.02 25.69
CA PHE A 15 23.46 4.88 26.06
C PHE A 15 23.08 6.11 26.85
N LEU A 16 23.50 6.09 28.09
CA LEU A 16 23.81 7.30 28.87
C LEU A 16 25.30 7.67 28.62
N THR A 17 25.58 8.57 27.72
CA THR A 17 26.71 9.48 27.81
C THR A 17 26.44 10.66 26.88
N GLY A 18 26.32 11.86 27.47
CA GLY A 18 26.11 13.09 26.73
C GLY A 18 27.31 13.44 25.87
N ALA A 19 27.14 13.38 24.56
CA ALA A 19 27.95 14.10 23.61
C ALA A 19 27.05 15.17 22.97
N VAL A 20 27.42 16.43 23.12
CA VAL A 20 26.82 17.53 22.37
C VAL A 20 27.17 17.29 20.92
N ALA A 21 26.22 16.75 20.16
CA ALA A 21 26.37 16.63 18.72
C ALA A 21 26.44 18.03 18.13
N SER A 22 27.62 18.44 17.67
CA SER A 22 27.73 19.62 16.81
C SER A 22 26.95 19.30 15.54
N ALA A 23 25.97 20.13 15.19
CA ALA A 23 25.28 20.04 13.93
C ALA A 23 26.32 20.03 12.79
N GLY A 24 26.36 18.93 12.02
CA GLY A 24 27.19 18.87 10.81
C GLY A 24 26.77 19.94 9.81
N PRO A 25 27.57 20.21 8.80
CA PRO A 25 27.20 21.16 7.76
C PRO A 25 25.84 20.76 7.18
N VAL A 26 24.92 21.73 7.12
CA VAL A 26 23.65 21.57 6.40
C VAL A 26 24.02 21.42 4.92
N LEU A 27 23.87 20.22 4.38
CA LEU A 27 24.03 20.00 2.96
C LEU A 27 22.80 20.59 2.27
N GLU A 28 23.02 21.45 1.28
CA GLU A 28 21.92 21.99 0.47
C GLU A 28 21.10 20.83 -0.11
N GLY A 29 19.79 20.96 -0.13
CA GLY A 29 18.92 20.05 -0.82
C GLY A 29 18.06 19.11 0.04
N ASP A 30 18.40 18.90 1.29
CA ASP A 30 17.71 17.95 2.18
C ASP A 30 16.42 18.52 2.84
N THR A 31 15.79 19.52 2.28
CA THR A 31 14.74 20.30 2.98
C THR A 31 13.47 20.54 2.18
N ASP A 32 13.35 19.98 0.97
CA ASP A 32 12.16 20.20 0.16
C ASP A 32 10.99 19.35 0.66
N ASP A 33 9.79 19.93 0.54
CA ASP A 33 8.56 19.21 0.86
C ASP A 33 8.38 18.05 -0.11
N PRO A 34 7.90 16.90 0.37
CA PRO A 34 7.65 15.75 -0.47
C PRO A 34 6.76 16.04 -1.68
N VAL A 35 7.15 15.51 -2.84
CA VAL A 35 6.44 15.67 -4.11
C VAL A 35 6.19 14.33 -4.77
N SER A 36 5.08 14.23 -5.53
CA SER A 36 4.70 13.06 -6.34
C SER A 36 4.17 13.52 -7.69
N PRO A 37 4.40 12.76 -8.79
CA PRO A 37 3.83 13.03 -10.09
C PRO A 37 2.37 12.57 -10.22
N ALA A 38 1.84 11.79 -9.28
CA ALA A 38 0.49 11.25 -9.34
C ALA A 38 -0.58 12.36 -9.41
N PRO A 39 -1.67 12.17 -10.16
CA PRO A 39 -2.76 13.12 -10.20
C PRO A 39 -3.46 13.19 -8.84
N ALA A 40 -3.81 14.40 -8.39
CA ALA A 40 -4.70 14.54 -7.27
C ALA A 40 -6.09 13.97 -7.60
N VAL A 41 -6.81 13.49 -6.59
CA VAL A 41 -8.22 13.08 -6.72
C VAL A 41 -9.04 14.25 -7.28
N SER A 42 -9.81 13.99 -8.32
CA SER A 42 -10.58 15.04 -8.99
C SER A 42 -11.71 15.53 -8.09
N ARG A 43 -11.93 16.84 -8.12
CA ARG A 43 -13.00 17.49 -7.37
C ARG A 43 -14.06 18.01 -8.34
N PRO A 44 -15.32 17.52 -8.28
CA PRO A 44 -16.43 18.07 -9.07
C PRO A 44 -16.66 19.55 -8.78
N ASP A 45 -16.99 20.31 -9.81
CA ASP A 45 -17.48 21.69 -9.65
C ASP A 45 -18.98 21.63 -9.29
N SER A 46 -19.26 21.13 -8.10
CA SER A 46 -20.61 20.99 -7.55
C SER A 46 -20.64 21.47 -6.09
N PRO A 47 -21.83 21.81 -5.53
CA PRO A 47 -21.94 22.18 -4.13
C PRO A 47 -21.31 21.12 -3.23
N HIS A 48 -20.46 21.56 -2.30
CA HIS A 48 -19.73 20.67 -1.41
C HIS A 48 -19.68 21.20 0.02
N CYS A 49 -19.41 20.32 0.95
CA CYS A 49 -19.20 20.62 2.36
C CYS A 49 -18.07 19.76 2.90
N SER A 50 -17.32 20.32 3.83
CA SER A 50 -16.20 19.62 4.47
C SER A 50 -16.47 19.37 5.95
N VAL A 51 -15.95 18.26 6.45
CA VAL A 51 -15.92 17.90 7.87
C VAL A 51 -14.48 17.66 8.27
N THR A 52 -13.97 18.46 9.21
CA THR A 52 -12.63 18.29 9.75
C THR A 52 -12.67 17.25 10.88
N LEU A 53 -11.88 16.18 10.75
CA LEU A 53 -11.74 15.11 11.74
C LEU A 53 -10.64 15.42 12.75
N ALA A 54 -9.56 16.03 12.29
CA ALA A 54 -8.43 16.49 13.08
C ALA A 54 -7.91 17.82 12.54
N GLU A 55 -7.51 18.73 13.41
CA GLU A 55 -6.90 20.00 13.05
C GLU A 55 -5.56 20.14 13.76
N ARG A 56 -4.45 20.06 13.00
CA ARG A 56 -3.08 20.12 13.52
C ARG A 56 -2.85 19.22 14.74
N PHE A 57 -3.47 18.03 14.71
CA PHE A 57 -3.38 17.08 15.81
C PHE A 57 -1.95 16.55 15.97
N PRO A 58 -1.30 16.71 17.13
CA PRO A 58 0.09 16.31 17.31
C PRO A 58 0.18 14.82 17.69
N SER A 59 1.06 14.08 17.02
CA SER A 59 1.44 12.71 17.36
C SER A 59 2.83 12.71 18.00
N ASN A 60 2.89 12.61 19.33
CA ASN A 60 4.13 12.74 20.10
C ASN A 60 4.15 11.94 21.42
N ALA A 61 3.60 10.74 21.44
CA ALA A 61 3.61 9.91 22.65
C ALA A 61 5.04 9.58 23.09
N ALA A 62 5.48 10.20 24.18
CA ALA A 62 6.83 9.99 24.74
C ALA A 62 7.00 8.62 25.42
N ASP A 63 5.91 7.96 25.79
CA ASP A 63 5.89 6.64 26.43
C ASP A 63 5.79 5.48 25.40
N GLY A 64 5.82 5.80 24.11
CA GLY A 64 5.66 4.84 23.02
C GLY A 64 4.20 4.49 22.69
N SER A 65 3.21 5.06 23.39
CA SER A 65 1.80 4.87 23.07
C SER A 65 1.42 5.79 21.90
N PRO A 66 0.80 5.26 20.83
CA PRO A 66 0.33 6.10 19.75
C PRO A 66 -0.72 7.09 20.22
N GLN A 67 -0.59 8.34 19.81
CA GLN A 67 -1.65 9.32 20.00
C GLN A 67 -2.63 9.23 18.85
N THR A 68 -3.92 9.10 19.17
CA THR A 68 -5.00 9.03 18.20
C THR A 68 -6.03 10.10 18.43
N PHE A 69 -6.52 10.71 17.37
CA PHE A 69 -7.74 11.49 17.39
C PHE A 69 -8.95 10.59 17.18
N SER A 70 -10.09 10.97 17.76
CA SER A 70 -11.31 10.18 17.64
C SER A 70 -12.57 11.06 17.79
N GLY A 71 -13.69 10.56 17.28
CA GLY A 71 -14.95 11.26 17.38
C GLY A 71 -16.09 10.52 16.66
N THR A 72 -17.11 11.27 16.32
CA THR A 72 -18.22 10.79 15.49
C THR A 72 -18.27 11.62 14.20
N LEU A 73 -18.04 10.98 13.06
CA LEU A 73 -18.25 11.57 11.75
C LEU A 73 -19.76 11.58 11.47
N THR A 74 -20.35 12.75 11.43
CA THR A 74 -21.74 12.94 11.02
C THR A 74 -21.78 13.54 9.62
N PRO A 75 -22.48 12.91 8.65
CA PRO A 75 -22.63 13.48 7.32
C PRO A 75 -23.23 14.89 7.41
N PRO A 76 -22.69 15.89 6.65
CA PRO A 76 -23.16 17.27 6.78
C PRO A 76 -24.61 17.44 6.26
N GLU A 77 -25.51 17.92 7.09
CA GLU A 77 -26.92 18.15 6.74
C GLU A 77 -27.09 19.14 5.57
N SER A 78 -26.16 20.08 5.42
CA SER A 78 -26.13 21.05 4.32
C SER A 78 -25.74 20.45 2.97
N CYS A 79 -25.16 19.25 2.96
CA CYS A 79 -24.77 18.51 1.76
C CYS A 79 -25.29 17.05 1.81
N PRO A 80 -26.62 16.85 1.83
CA PRO A 80 -27.16 15.49 1.85
C PRO A 80 -26.78 14.74 0.56
N GLY A 81 -26.56 13.41 0.68
CA GLY A 81 -26.39 12.55 -0.48
C GLY A 81 -27.57 12.54 -1.45
N PRO A 82 -27.43 12.00 -2.67
CA PRO A 82 -26.27 11.28 -3.13
C PRO A 82 -25.06 12.19 -3.43
N TRP A 83 -23.84 11.63 -3.29
CA TRP A 83 -22.61 12.35 -3.57
C TRP A 83 -21.97 11.85 -4.86
N ALA A 84 -21.47 12.80 -5.66
CA ALA A 84 -20.68 12.52 -6.85
C ALA A 84 -19.25 12.06 -6.48
N LYS A 85 -18.73 12.58 -5.36
CA LYS A 85 -17.41 12.29 -4.84
C LYS A 85 -17.36 12.54 -3.33
N VAL A 86 -16.55 11.74 -2.63
CA VAL A 86 -16.12 12.01 -1.26
C VAL A 86 -14.60 11.90 -1.24
N VAL A 87 -13.92 12.95 -0.81
CA VAL A 87 -12.46 13.02 -0.81
C VAL A 87 -11.96 13.18 0.62
N LEU A 88 -11.02 12.31 1.00
CA LEU A 88 -10.17 12.49 2.16
C LEU A 88 -8.98 13.37 1.74
N ASP A 89 -8.77 14.43 2.48
CA ASP A 89 -7.59 15.30 2.37
C ASP A 89 -6.80 15.21 3.67
N GLU A 90 -5.51 14.92 3.57
CA GLU A 90 -4.62 14.93 4.72
C GLU A 90 -3.40 15.80 4.45
N THR A 91 -3.12 16.69 5.40
CA THR A 91 -1.91 17.50 5.45
C THR A 91 -1.14 17.16 6.71
N VAL A 92 0.12 16.80 6.56
CA VAL A 92 1.01 16.45 7.66
C VAL A 92 2.21 17.38 7.65
N THR A 93 2.53 17.94 8.82
CA THR A 93 3.75 18.73 9.04
C THR A 93 4.59 18.07 10.11
N VAL A 94 5.89 17.94 9.87
CA VAL A 94 6.83 17.41 10.86
C VAL A 94 8.08 18.25 10.91
N SER A 95 8.62 18.43 12.12
CA SER A 95 9.84 19.19 12.40
C SER A 95 10.64 18.48 13.49
N GLY A 96 11.95 18.49 13.38
CA GLY A 96 12.85 17.76 14.25
C GLY A 96 13.33 16.45 13.62
N ARG A 97 14.13 15.68 14.35
CA ARG A 97 14.61 14.38 13.89
C ARG A 97 13.53 13.31 14.14
N GLN A 98 13.20 12.56 13.12
CA GLN A 98 12.30 11.43 13.20
C GLN A 98 12.60 10.47 12.04
N TYR A 99 12.06 9.26 12.07
CA TYR A 99 11.98 8.35 10.93
C TYR A 99 10.50 8.17 10.52
N ASP A 100 10.27 7.51 9.40
CA ASP A 100 8.93 7.20 8.92
C ASP A 100 8.11 6.42 9.95
N ARG A 101 6.81 6.66 9.91
CA ARG A 101 5.83 6.09 10.82
C ARG A 101 4.64 5.60 10.02
N ILE A 102 3.89 4.69 10.60
CA ILE A 102 2.62 4.24 10.07
C ILE A 102 1.49 5.11 10.61
N GLY A 103 0.59 5.49 9.72
CA GLY A 103 -0.65 6.16 10.03
C GLY A 103 -1.86 5.42 9.49
N ASP A 104 -2.99 5.59 10.16
CA ASP A 104 -4.26 4.98 9.81
C ASP A 104 -5.45 5.90 10.03
N LEU A 105 -6.57 5.59 9.37
CA LEU A 105 -7.88 6.17 9.65
C LEU A 105 -8.97 5.10 9.54
N LEU A 106 -9.64 4.86 10.65
CA LEU A 106 -10.81 4.00 10.74
C LEU A 106 -12.08 4.84 10.79
N ILE A 107 -13.09 4.49 9.99
CA ILE A 107 -14.44 5.03 10.03
C ILE A 107 -15.43 3.87 10.13
N GLY A 108 -16.26 3.81 11.17
CA GLY A 108 -17.20 2.73 11.39
C GLY A 108 -16.57 1.34 11.50
N GLY A 109 -15.32 1.27 11.94
CA GLY A 109 -14.53 0.03 12.01
C GLY A 109 -13.93 -0.41 10.68
N THR A 110 -14.09 0.37 9.61
CA THR A 110 -13.44 0.17 8.31
C THR A 110 -12.19 1.03 8.25
N GLU A 111 -11.06 0.43 7.95
CA GLU A 111 -9.80 1.13 7.74
C GLU A 111 -9.79 1.74 6.33
N VAL A 112 -10.13 3.03 6.24
CA VAL A 112 -10.31 3.74 4.97
C VAL A 112 -9.00 4.34 4.44
N TRP A 113 -8.01 4.46 5.30
CA TRP A 113 -6.66 4.90 4.96
C TRP A 113 -5.63 4.16 5.81
N TRP A 114 -4.53 3.80 5.16
CA TRP A 114 -3.31 3.23 5.74
C TRP A 114 -2.12 3.71 4.91
N GLY A 115 -1.05 4.17 5.55
CA GLY A 115 0.11 4.66 4.84
C GLY A 115 1.28 4.96 5.76
N THR A 116 2.42 5.36 5.15
CA THR A 116 3.60 5.79 5.90
C THR A 116 3.78 7.29 5.85
N THR A 117 4.69 7.83 6.65
CA THR A 117 5.00 9.27 6.69
C THR A 117 6.30 9.58 5.97
N ALA A 118 6.51 10.85 5.64
CA ALA A 118 7.83 11.32 5.23
C ALA A 118 8.80 11.32 6.41
N GLU A 119 10.06 10.95 6.17
CA GLU A 119 11.15 11.06 7.14
C GLU A 119 11.80 12.43 7.02
N PRO A 120 11.80 13.25 8.11
CA PRO A 120 12.50 14.53 8.10
C PRO A 120 14.01 14.32 8.17
N SER A 121 14.76 15.20 7.50
CA SER A 121 16.21 15.08 7.37
C SER A 121 17.03 15.36 8.64
N GLY A 122 16.39 15.74 9.76
CA GLY A 122 17.01 15.88 11.07
C GLY A 122 16.84 17.25 11.75
N GLU A 123 17.47 17.40 12.90
CA GLU A 123 17.38 18.61 13.73
C GLU A 123 17.99 19.84 13.06
N GLY A 124 17.44 21.01 13.40
CA GLY A 124 17.91 22.31 12.92
C GLY A 124 17.47 22.65 11.49
N ARG A 125 16.68 21.79 10.85
CA ARG A 125 16.12 22.03 9.52
C ARG A 125 14.71 22.58 9.60
N ARG A 126 14.21 23.19 8.50
CA ARG A 126 12.83 23.64 8.44
C ARG A 126 11.86 22.47 8.57
N ALA A 127 10.67 22.73 9.07
CA ALA A 127 9.59 21.76 9.04
C ALA A 127 9.29 21.39 7.56
N ILE A 128 9.05 20.12 7.30
CA ILE A 128 8.51 19.66 6.02
C ILE A 128 7.00 19.51 6.13
N THR A 129 6.32 19.79 5.03
CA THR A 129 4.87 19.62 4.92
C THR A 129 4.56 18.83 3.67
N TYR A 130 3.73 17.81 3.80
CA TYR A 130 3.24 17.05 2.65
C TYR A 130 1.73 16.90 2.72
N HIS A 131 1.17 16.60 1.58
CA HIS A 131 -0.26 16.43 1.41
C HIS A 131 -0.52 15.20 0.52
N PHE A 132 -1.55 14.45 0.88
CA PHE A 132 -2.12 13.44 0.00
C PHE A 132 -3.64 13.50 0.07
N ASP A 133 -4.28 12.97 -0.96
CA ASP A 133 -5.73 12.83 -1.01
C ASP A 133 -6.11 11.40 -1.43
N LYS A 134 -7.28 10.95 -0.97
CA LYS A 134 -7.82 9.62 -1.29
C LYS A 134 -9.30 9.70 -1.63
N ASP A 135 -9.69 8.98 -2.68
CA ASP A 135 -11.10 8.84 -3.05
C ASP A 135 -11.82 7.85 -2.12
N LEU A 136 -12.70 8.37 -1.26
CA LEU A 136 -13.56 7.57 -0.38
C LEU A 136 -14.96 7.33 -0.97
N THR A 137 -15.19 7.68 -2.23
CA THR A 137 -16.49 7.45 -2.88
C THR A 137 -16.91 5.97 -2.88
N PRO A 138 -16.01 4.97 -3.05
CA PRO A 138 -16.37 3.56 -2.92
C PRO A 138 -17.00 3.18 -1.57
N TYR A 139 -16.69 3.92 -0.51
CA TYR A 139 -17.19 3.71 0.86
C TYR A 139 -18.45 4.53 1.19
N THR A 140 -19.13 5.10 0.20
CA THR A 140 -20.30 5.97 0.38
C THR A 140 -21.40 5.34 1.26
N ALA A 141 -21.62 4.02 1.16
CA ALA A 141 -22.63 3.34 2.00
C ALA A 141 -22.32 3.47 3.50
N LEU A 142 -21.03 3.45 3.89
CA LEU A 142 -20.58 3.66 5.26
C LEU A 142 -20.79 5.12 5.69
N LEU A 143 -20.57 6.07 4.80
CA LEU A 143 -20.55 7.50 5.07
C LEU A 143 -21.94 8.17 5.12
N ARG A 144 -23.03 7.41 4.86
CA ARG A 144 -24.42 7.94 4.86
C ARG A 144 -25.02 8.16 6.25
N THR A 145 -24.44 7.56 7.27
CA THR A 145 -24.92 7.63 8.65
C THR A 145 -23.80 8.01 9.59
N PRO A 146 -24.10 8.56 10.78
CA PRO A 146 -23.06 8.83 11.77
C PRO A 146 -22.23 7.58 12.09
N GLN A 147 -20.90 7.73 12.05
CA GLN A 147 -19.93 6.66 12.31
C GLN A 147 -18.91 7.11 13.33
N PRO A 148 -18.51 6.25 14.27
CA PRO A 148 -17.32 6.51 15.06
C PRO A 148 -16.09 6.51 14.13
N PHE A 149 -15.11 7.37 14.41
CA PHE A 149 -13.84 7.35 13.75
C PHE A 149 -12.70 7.41 14.76
N THR A 150 -11.56 6.86 14.38
CA THR A 150 -10.28 7.02 15.05
C THR A 150 -9.16 6.99 14.02
N GLY A 151 -8.12 7.78 14.21
CA GLY A 151 -6.98 7.81 13.32
C GLY A 151 -5.79 8.46 14.01
N GLY A 152 -4.63 8.38 13.39
CA GLY A 152 -3.41 8.99 13.90
C GLY A 152 -2.16 8.43 13.23
N ILE A 153 -1.02 8.98 13.61
CA ILE A 153 0.30 8.48 13.25
C ILE A 153 0.91 7.88 14.50
N GLY A 154 1.33 6.61 14.41
CA GLY A 154 2.01 5.90 15.50
C GLY A 154 3.41 6.47 15.76
N ASN A 155 3.50 7.61 16.42
CA ASN A 155 4.75 8.30 16.71
C ASN A 155 5.09 8.28 18.20
N TYR A 156 6.37 8.23 18.51
CA TYR A 156 6.92 8.45 19.84
C TYR A 156 8.18 9.32 19.75
N THR A 157 8.42 10.14 20.77
CA THR A 157 9.54 11.04 20.84
C THR A 157 10.52 10.64 21.94
N SER A 158 11.78 11.03 21.78
CA SER A 158 12.86 10.83 22.74
C SER A 158 13.86 11.98 22.63
N ASP A 159 14.93 11.96 23.42
CA ASP A 159 16.02 12.94 23.31
C ASP A 159 16.73 12.88 21.95
N VAL A 160 16.62 11.77 21.22
CA VAL A 160 17.22 11.58 19.88
C VAL A 160 16.22 11.83 18.78
N TYR A 161 15.00 11.34 18.93
CA TYR A 161 13.91 11.48 17.95
C TYR A 161 12.91 12.51 18.47
N THR A 162 13.14 13.75 18.09
CA THR A 162 12.42 14.91 18.61
C THR A 162 11.23 15.31 17.74
N GLY A 163 11.11 14.71 16.55
CA GLY A 163 10.10 15.08 15.56
C GLY A 163 8.68 14.74 15.99
N VAL A 164 7.78 15.72 15.88
CA VAL A 164 6.35 15.60 16.14
C VAL A 164 5.62 15.79 14.82
N TYR A 165 4.79 14.81 14.46
CA TYR A 165 3.88 14.91 13.32
C TYR A 165 2.61 15.64 13.74
N ALA A 166 2.20 16.63 12.97
CA ALA A 166 0.94 17.35 13.16
C ALA A 166 0.03 17.11 11.94
N GLN A 167 -1.12 16.48 12.18
CA GLN A 167 -2.06 16.07 11.13
C GLN A 167 -3.27 16.99 11.06
N THR A 168 -3.66 17.37 9.86
CA THR A 168 -4.98 17.95 9.56
C THR A 168 -5.69 17.04 8.59
N VAL A 169 -6.84 16.50 9.00
CA VAL A 169 -7.61 15.49 8.27
C VAL A 169 -9.01 16.03 8.01
N THR A 170 -9.40 16.07 6.73
CA THR A 170 -10.69 16.63 6.30
C THR A 170 -11.36 15.71 5.28
N LEU A 171 -12.65 15.48 5.43
CA LEU A 171 -13.50 14.85 4.41
C LEU A 171 -14.35 15.90 3.71
N THR A 172 -14.29 15.92 2.37
CA THR A 172 -15.11 16.80 1.54
C THR A 172 -16.12 15.99 0.74
N TYR A 173 -17.40 16.34 0.89
CA TYR A 173 -18.55 15.71 0.26
C TYR A 173 -19.04 16.59 -0.90
N TYR A 174 -18.93 16.12 -2.13
CA TYR A 174 -19.39 16.78 -3.35
C TYR A 174 -20.75 16.24 -3.74
N ARG A 175 -21.80 17.08 -3.74
CA ARG A 175 -23.16 16.66 -4.09
C ARG A 175 -23.25 16.24 -5.54
N ALA A 176 -24.01 15.17 -5.78
CA ALA A 176 -24.33 14.80 -7.15
C ALA A 176 -25.32 15.79 -7.78
N ASP A 177 -25.11 16.05 -9.07
CA ASP A 177 -25.97 16.84 -9.93
C ASP A 177 -26.05 16.23 -11.34
N HIS A 178 -26.70 16.92 -12.27
CA HIS A 178 -26.84 16.41 -13.64
C HIS A 178 -25.48 16.31 -14.37
N ALA A 179 -24.55 17.23 -14.11
CA ALA A 179 -23.23 17.24 -14.72
C ALA A 179 -22.26 16.25 -14.02
N HIS A 180 -22.50 16.00 -12.75
CA HIS A 180 -21.70 15.13 -11.89
C HIS A 180 -22.62 14.11 -11.18
N PRO A 181 -23.09 13.07 -11.87
CA PRO A 181 -23.96 12.07 -11.26
C PRO A 181 -23.20 11.25 -10.20
N ALA A 182 -23.94 10.77 -9.20
CA ALA A 182 -23.37 9.82 -8.24
C ALA A 182 -22.97 8.52 -8.95
N PRO A 183 -21.75 8.02 -8.75
CA PRO A 183 -21.35 6.74 -9.30
C PRO A 183 -22.09 5.59 -8.59
N ALA A 184 -22.14 4.44 -9.24
CA ALA A 184 -22.57 3.21 -8.61
C ALA A 184 -21.49 2.75 -7.60
N THR A 185 -21.89 2.61 -6.34
CA THR A 185 -21.01 2.15 -5.25
C THR A 185 -21.63 0.92 -4.58
N ALA A 186 -20.83 0.22 -3.76
CA ALA A 186 -21.35 -0.88 -2.97
C ALA A 186 -22.52 -0.44 -2.07
N ASP A 187 -23.53 -1.31 -1.92
CA ASP A 187 -24.67 -1.07 -1.04
C ASP A 187 -24.30 -1.24 0.44
N ARG A 188 -23.33 -2.09 0.72
CA ARG A 188 -22.82 -2.36 2.05
C ARG A 188 -21.29 -2.44 2.03
N VAL A 189 -20.66 -1.77 2.99
CA VAL A 189 -19.23 -1.84 3.30
C VAL A 189 -19.08 -2.56 4.64
N VAL A 190 -18.24 -3.58 4.69
CA VAL A 190 -17.89 -4.30 5.91
C VAL A 190 -16.37 -4.27 6.03
N GLY A 191 -15.87 -3.37 6.85
CA GLY A 191 -14.46 -3.25 7.15
C GLY A 191 -14.05 -4.17 8.29
N PHE A 192 -12.77 -4.51 8.29
CA PHE A 192 -12.12 -5.21 9.37
C PHE A 192 -10.96 -4.34 9.86
N ARG A 193 -10.82 -4.25 11.18
CA ARG A 193 -9.60 -3.65 11.72
C ARG A 193 -8.42 -4.53 11.33
N HIS A 194 -7.30 -3.91 10.97
CA HIS A 194 -6.10 -4.66 10.61
C HIS A 194 -5.72 -5.71 11.67
N ALA A 195 -5.09 -6.77 11.20
CA ALA A 195 -4.51 -7.80 12.04
C ALA A 195 -3.14 -8.19 11.50
N ASP A 196 -2.24 -8.56 12.42
CA ASP A 196 -0.86 -8.85 12.07
C ASP A 196 -0.61 -10.35 11.98
N ALA A 197 -0.08 -10.79 10.85
CA ALA A 197 0.54 -12.09 10.69
C ALA A 197 2.03 -12.01 11.08
N ALA A 198 2.56 -13.09 11.64
CA ALA A 198 3.92 -13.16 12.15
C ALA A 198 4.51 -14.57 11.96
N PRO A 199 5.83 -14.76 12.12
CA PRO A 199 6.44 -16.08 12.12
C PRO A 199 5.74 -17.04 13.11
N GLY A 200 5.32 -18.21 12.63
CA GLY A 200 4.54 -19.18 13.40
C GLY A 200 3.04 -18.88 13.50
N ALA A 201 2.56 -17.73 13.06
CA ALA A 201 1.17 -17.31 12.99
C ALA A 201 0.88 -16.60 11.65
N ALA A 202 1.19 -17.27 10.55
CA ALA A 202 1.15 -16.70 9.20
C ALA A 202 -0.27 -16.43 8.67
N THR A 203 -1.31 -16.86 9.39
CA THR A 203 -2.71 -16.68 8.99
C THR A 203 -3.44 -15.80 9.99
N VAL A 204 -4.09 -14.78 9.49
CA VAL A 204 -5.04 -13.95 10.25
C VAL A 204 -6.47 -14.27 9.82
N HIS A 205 -7.42 -14.11 10.72
CA HIS A 205 -8.83 -14.44 10.52
C HIS A 205 -9.71 -13.23 10.82
N PHE A 206 -10.61 -12.91 9.90
CA PHE A 206 -11.66 -11.92 10.11
C PHE A 206 -13.03 -12.58 10.03
N THR A 207 -13.91 -12.23 10.96
CA THR A 207 -15.28 -12.72 10.95
C THR A 207 -16.22 -11.69 10.31
N ALA A 208 -16.74 -12.02 9.12
CA ALA A 208 -17.80 -11.27 8.48
C ALA A 208 -19.15 -11.72 9.03
N LYS A 209 -19.88 -10.81 9.66
CA LYS A 209 -21.19 -11.08 10.28
C LYS A 209 -22.20 -10.00 9.93
N ASP A 210 -23.47 -10.28 10.22
CA ASP A 210 -24.59 -9.34 9.97
C ASP A 210 -24.68 -8.91 8.50
N LEU A 211 -24.34 -9.85 7.59
CA LEU A 211 -24.34 -9.63 6.16
C LEU A 211 -25.78 -9.58 5.60
N PRO A 212 -26.01 -8.79 4.53
CA PRO A 212 -27.28 -8.81 3.80
C PRO A 212 -27.59 -10.22 3.27
N ARG A 213 -28.87 -10.60 3.26
CA ARG A 213 -29.30 -11.92 2.75
C ARG A 213 -29.65 -11.91 1.26
N ASN A 214 -29.39 -10.81 0.59
CA ASN A 214 -29.69 -10.58 -0.82
C ASN A 214 -28.46 -10.10 -1.61
N ILE A 215 -27.27 -10.56 -1.22
CA ILE A 215 -25.99 -10.25 -1.91
C ILE A 215 -26.04 -10.84 -3.32
N ILE A 216 -25.60 -10.04 -4.30
CA ILE A 216 -25.45 -10.45 -5.70
C ILE A 216 -24.01 -10.32 -6.20
N ARG A 217 -23.17 -9.53 -5.52
CA ARG A 217 -21.75 -9.35 -5.81
C ARG A 217 -20.99 -9.07 -4.53
N ALA A 218 -19.78 -9.64 -4.44
CA ALA A 218 -18.87 -9.41 -3.33
C ALA A 218 -17.46 -9.15 -3.87
N ARG A 219 -16.83 -8.07 -3.43
CA ARG A 219 -15.44 -7.70 -3.73
C ARG A 219 -14.71 -7.49 -2.42
N LEU A 220 -13.48 -7.97 -2.35
CA LEU A 220 -12.62 -7.82 -1.20
C LEU A 220 -11.44 -6.93 -1.58
N GLU A 221 -11.30 -5.80 -0.92
CA GLU A 221 -10.10 -4.96 -0.97
C GLU A 221 -9.13 -5.42 0.11
N VAL A 222 -7.85 -5.55 -0.23
CA VAL A 222 -6.79 -6.01 0.66
C VAL A 222 -5.58 -5.10 0.51
N THR A 223 -5.11 -4.53 1.60
CA THR A 223 -3.81 -3.84 1.68
C THR A 223 -2.89 -4.64 2.58
N LEU A 224 -1.66 -4.82 2.13
CA LEU A 224 -0.62 -5.58 2.82
C LEU A 224 0.58 -4.69 3.06
N GLU A 225 1.13 -4.72 4.27
CA GLU A 225 2.33 -4.00 4.63
C GLU A 225 3.25 -4.87 5.48
N GLY A 226 4.50 -5.01 5.02
CA GLY A 226 5.55 -5.75 5.72
C GLY A 226 6.27 -4.90 6.74
N GLY A 227 6.66 -5.50 7.86
CA GLY A 227 7.44 -4.85 8.91
C GLY A 227 8.59 -5.71 9.41
N ALA A 228 9.51 -5.10 10.13
CA ALA A 228 10.75 -5.73 10.61
C ALA A 228 11.56 -6.36 9.45
N CYS A 229 11.81 -7.67 9.51
CA CYS A 229 12.48 -8.38 8.43
C CYS A 229 11.77 -8.23 7.07
N ASP A 230 10.47 -8.12 7.04
CA ASP A 230 9.68 -8.05 5.81
C ASP A 230 9.38 -6.62 5.34
N GLU A 231 9.91 -5.58 5.99
CA GLU A 231 9.74 -4.19 5.53
C GLU A 231 10.26 -3.99 4.10
N GLN A 232 11.40 -4.63 3.79
CA GLN A 232 11.96 -4.67 2.44
C GLN A 232 12.00 -6.12 1.92
N TRP A 233 10.85 -6.80 1.99
CA TRP A 233 10.70 -8.22 1.66
C TRP A 233 11.26 -8.62 0.28
N PHE A 234 11.35 -7.68 -0.66
CA PHE A 234 11.87 -7.91 -2.00
C PHE A 234 13.38 -8.16 -2.03
N ASP A 235 14.12 -7.82 -0.98
CA ASP A 235 15.55 -8.12 -0.81
C ASP A 235 15.82 -9.28 0.18
N ASP A 236 14.77 -9.97 0.66
CA ASP A 236 14.89 -11.19 1.44
C ASP A 236 15.58 -12.28 0.62
N VAL A 237 16.49 -12.99 1.24
CA VAL A 237 17.21 -14.06 0.58
C VAL A 237 16.72 -15.44 1.03
N PRO A 238 16.90 -16.50 0.23
CA PRO A 238 16.69 -17.87 0.73
C PRO A 238 17.53 -18.15 1.97
N ASP A 239 17.03 -18.97 2.90
CA ASP A 239 17.68 -19.29 4.17
C ASP A 239 19.14 -19.78 4.02
N GLU A 240 19.42 -20.53 2.95
CA GLU A 240 20.79 -20.99 2.66
C GLU A 240 21.76 -19.83 2.33
N VAL A 241 21.27 -18.73 1.77
CA VAL A 241 22.05 -17.52 1.49
C VAL A 241 22.25 -16.71 2.77
N ALA A 242 21.22 -16.53 3.57
CA ALA A 242 21.32 -15.89 4.89
C ALA A 242 22.33 -16.63 5.79
N ALA A 243 22.27 -17.96 5.82
CA ALA A 243 23.19 -18.79 6.58
C ALA A 243 24.64 -18.73 6.05
N ARG A 244 24.84 -18.45 4.76
CA ARG A 244 26.17 -18.31 4.16
C ARG A 244 26.87 -17.01 4.58
N TYR A 245 26.12 -15.95 4.85
CA TYR A 245 26.63 -14.62 5.20
C TYR A 245 26.11 -14.12 6.56
N PRO A 246 26.36 -14.82 7.66
CA PRO A 246 25.75 -14.50 8.95
C PRO A 246 26.14 -13.12 9.49
N ALA A 247 27.31 -12.61 9.11
CA ALA A 247 27.78 -11.28 9.52
C ALA A 247 27.04 -10.13 8.80
N ALA A 248 26.41 -10.41 7.66
CA ALA A 248 25.63 -9.40 6.92
C ALA A 248 24.21 -9.24 7.46
N ASN A 249 23.77 -10.15 8.34
CA ASN A 249 22.44 -10.13 8.96
C ASN A 249 21.30 -10.04 7.94
N LEU A 250 21.43 -10.74 6.82
CA LEU A 250 20.40 -10.81 5.80
C LEU A 250 19.17 -11.52 6.35
N CYS A 251 17.99 -11.06 5.99
CA CYS A 251 16.76 -11.75 6.31
C CYS A 251 16.49 -12.91 5.36
N GLY A 252 16.07 -14.03 5.92
CA GLY A 252 15.77 -15.28 5.24
C GLY A 252 14.36 -15.34 4.66
N HIS A 253 13.92 -16.59 4.42
CA HIS A 253 12.59 -16.98 3.93
C HIS A 253 12.32 -16.62 2.45
N GLY A 254 13.22 -15.86 1.79
CA GLY A 254 13.12 -15.47 0.38
C GLY A 254 12.11 -14.36 0.12
N PRO A 255 12.11 -13.79 -1.09
CA PRO A 255 11.44 -12.53 -1.41
C PRO A 255 9.98 -12.67 -1.90
N PHE A 256 9.39 -13.86 -1.96
CA PHE A 256 8.02 -14.01 -2.43
C PHE A 256 6.99 -13.73 -1.32
N ARG A 257 6.02 -12.85 -1.60
CA ARG A 257 4.89 -12.55 -0.70
C ARG A 257 3.57 -12.52 -1.47
N GLU A 258 2.51 -12.97 -0.81
CA GLU A 258 1.11 -12.82 -1.21
C GLU A 258 0.21 -12.91 0.03
N ALA A 259 -1.03 -12.41 -0.05
CA ALA A 259 -2.09 -12.88 0.83
C ALA A 259 -2.88 -13.96 0.11
N ALA A 260 -2.74 -15.20 0.53
CA ALA A 260 -3.62 -16.29 0.08
C ALA A 260 -4.92 -16.22 0.89
N VAL A 261 -6.04 -16.00 0.19
CA VAL A 261 -7.36 -15.76 0.80
C VAL A 261 -8.19 -17.02 0.73
N ALA A 262 -8.84 -17.35 1.85
CA ALA A 262 -9.86 -18.40 1.92
C ALA A 262 -11.15 -17.86 2.57
N LEU A 263 -12.31 -18.33 2.08
CA LEU A 263 -13.63 -18.07 2.64
C LEU A 263 -14.23 -19.37 3.17
N ASP A 264 -14.48 -19.44 4.48
CA ASP A 264 -14.98 -20.65 5.18
C ASP A 264 -14.13 -21.89 4.84
N GLY A 265 -12.81 -21.71 4.79
CA GLY A 265 -11.82 -22.73 4.48
C GLY A 265 -11.69 -23.09 2.99
N ALA A 266 -12.53 -22.52 2.09
CA ALA A 266 -12.37 -22.70 0.65
C ALA A 266 -11.41 -21.65 0.08
N PRO A 267 -10.34 -22.05 -0.64
CA PRO A 267 -9.44 -21.10 -1.29
C PRO A 267 -10.18 -20.17 -2.24
N ALA A 268 -9.92 -18.87 -2.15
CA ALA A 268 -10.60 -17.87 -2.97
C ALA A 268 -9.66 -17.17 -3.97
N GLY A 269 -8.36 -17.30 -3.77
CA GLY A 269 -7.32 -16.75 -4.64
C GLY A 269 -6.17 -16.12 -3.88
N GLY A 270 -5.15 -15.68 -4.60
CA GLY A 270 -3.99 -14.96 -4.05
C GLY A 270 -4.01 -13.48 -4.42
N VAL A 271 -3.67 -12.62 -3.47
CA VAL A 271 -3.55 -11.18 -3.65
C VAL A 271 -2.07 -10.82 -3.68
N PRO A 272 -1.54 -10.13 -4.71
CA PRO A 272 -0.17 -9.65 -4.74
C PRO A 272 0.02 -8.52 -3.71
N THR A 273 1.27 -8.15 -3.47
CA THR A 273 1.61 -6.91 -2.77
C THR A 273 2.55 -6.07 -3.61
N PHE A 274 2.26 -4.79 -3.74
CA PHE A 274 3.20 -3.83 -4.32
C PHE A 274 4.42 -3.71 -3.38
N PRO A 275 5.65 -3.59 -3.91
CA PRO A 275 6.84 -3.42 -3.08
C PRO A 275 6.91 -1.98 -2.52
N HIS A 276 6.10 -1.70 -1.49
CA HIS A 276 6.14 -0.41 -0.79
C HIS A 276 7.52 -0.19 -0.17
N ILE A 277 8.05 1.02 -0.30
CA ILE A 277 9.32 1.42 0.30
C ILE A 277 9.05 2.66 1.16
N TYR A 278 9.40 2.57 2.42
CA TYR A 278 9.23 3.65 3.38
C TYR A 278 10.29 4.74 3.15
N SER A 279 10.05 5.94 3.65
CA SER A 279 10.93 7.08 3.37
C SER A 279 12.33 6.99 4.01
N GLY A 280 12.56 6.04 4.91
CA GLY A 280 13.87 5.68 5.45
C GLY A 280 14.51 4.44 4.80
N GLY A 281 13.77 3.72 3.94
CA GLY A 281 14.19 2.43 3.40
C GLY A 281 15.39 2.52 2.45
N ILE A 282 16.26 1.50 2.46
CA ILE A 282 17.50 1.38 1.66
C ILE A 282 18.50 2.47 2.00
N VAL A 283 18.28 3.71 1.56
CA VAL A 283 19.03 4.92 1.93
C VAL A 283 18.04 6.09 1.99
N PRO A 284 17.91 6.82 3.11
CA PRO A 284 16.92 7.89 3.25
C PRO A 284 16.98 8.98 2.18
N THR A 285 18.17 9.26 1.63
CA THR A 285 18.37 10.28 0.58
C THR A 285 17.73 9.94 -0.76
N LEU A 286 17.31 8.69 -0.98
CA LEU A 286 16.57 8.27 -2.18
C LEU A 286 15.17 8.93 -2.25
N TRP A 287 14.60 9.29 -1.09
CA TRP A 287 13.18 9.65 -0.96
C TRP A 287 12.96 11.13 -0.65
N ARG A 288 13.90 11.99 -1.08
CA ARG A 288 13.86 13.45 -0.85
C ARG A 288 14.20 14.22 -2.12
N PRO A 289 13.28 15.12 -2.54
CA PRO A 289 11.90 15.31 -2.11
C PRO A 289 10.90 14.36 -2.79
N VAL A 290 11.31 13.59 -3.82
CA VAL A 290 10.43 12.60 -4.44
C VAL A 290 10.34 11.38 -3.54
N VAL A 291 9.13 11.03 -3.12
CA VAL A 291 8.86 9.84 -2.29
C VAL A 291 8.64 8.61 -3.14
N ALA A 292 8.76 7.42 -2.54
CA ALA A 292 8.45 6.17 -3.21
C ALA A 292 6.98 6.14 -3.65
N ILE A 293 6.72 5.41 -4.74
CA ILE A 293 5.37 5.26 -5.29
C ILE A 293 4.46 4.68 -4.20
N ASP A 294 3.25 5.25 -4.04
CA ASP A 294 2.17 4.76 -3.17
C ASP A 294 2.45 4.80 -1.65
N THR A 295 3.51 5.46 -1.21
CA THR A 295 3.97 5.37 0.19
C THR A 295 3.05 6.08 1.19
N PHE A 296 2.43 7.23 0.84
CA PHE A 296 1.59 8.00 1.78
C PHE A 296 0.16 7.46 1.90
N SER A 297 -0.31 6.70 0.92
CA SER A 297 -1.65 6.12 0.94
C SER A 297 -1.63 4.82 0.14
N LEU A 298 -1.34 3.71 0.83
CA LEU A 298 -1.20 2.41 0.21
C LEU A 298 -2.50 2.04 -0.51
N HIS A 299 -2.40 1.63 -1.77
CA HIS A 299 -3.56 1.17 -2.52
C HIS A 299 -3.99 -0.23 -2.04
N ALA A 300 -5.26 -0.52 -2.22
CA ALA A 300 -5.81 -1.84 -1.97
C ALA A 300 -5.90 -2.64 -3.28
N GLU A 301 -5.41 -3.86 -3.25
CA GLU A 301 -5.66 -4.85 -4.28
C GLU A 301 -7.08 -5.43 -4.16
N THR A 302 -7.74 -5.70 -5.28
CA THR A 302 -9.10 -6.23 -5.27
C THR A 302 -9.13 -7.70 -5.65
N LEU A 303 -9.76 -8.52 -4.80
CA LEU A 303 -10.15 -9.91 -5.10
C LEU A 303 -11.66 -9.99 -5.27
N ASP A 304 -12.13 -10.47 -6.44
CA ASP A 304 -13.56 -10.64 -6.69
C ASP A 304 -14.06 -11.97 -6.09
N LEU A 305 -14.82 -11.85 -4.99
CA LEU A 305 -15.46 -12.97 -4.28
C LEU A 305 -16.89 -13.24 -4.75
N THR A 306 -17.34 -12.68 -5.86
CA THR A 306 -18.72 -12.87 -6.36
C THR A 306 -19.09 -14.34 -6.59
N PRO A 307 -18.19 -15.26 -7.02
CA PRO A 307 -18.49 -16.69 -7.05
C PRO A 307 -18.96 -17.27 -5.71
N PHE A 308 -18.53 -16.68 -4.60
CA PHE A 308 -18.87 -17.09 -3.24
C PHE A 308 -20.12 -16.38 -2.67
N ALA A 309 -20.72 -15.43 -3.39
CA ALA A 309 -21.86 -14.64 -2.89
C ALA A 309 -23.03 -15.52 -2.41
N GLY A 310 -23.25 -16.67 -3.07
CA GLY A 310 -24.27 -17.63 -2.63
C GLY A 310 -24.02 -18.27 -1.26
N ARG A 311 -22.78 -18.30 -0.77
CA ARG A 311 -22.45 -18.73 0.60
C ARG A 311 -22.72 -17.62 1.61
N LEU A 312 -22.40 -16.38 1.27
CA LEU A 312 -22.49 -15.21 2.16
C LEU A 312 -23.94 -14.82 2.53
N VAL A 313 -24.96 -15.43 1.93
CA VAL A 313 -26.39 -15.08 2.16
C VAL A 313 -27.13 -16.05 3.10
N ASP A 314 -26.46 -17.01 3.71
CA ASP A 314 -27.08 -18.01 4.61
C ASP A 314 -27.53 -17.39 5.95
N GLY A 315 -26.97 -16.25 6.33
CA GLY A 315 -27.27 -15.48 7.55
C GLY A 315 -26.44 -15.87 8.77
N GLY A 316 -25.42 -16.73 8.56
CA GLY A 316 -24.39 -17.03 9.53
C GLY A 316 -23.19 -16.06 9.48
N PRO A 317 -22.26 -16.19 10.41
CA PRO A 317 -20.94 -15.58 10.30
C PRO A 317 -20.07 -16.36 9.34
N HIS A 318 -19.19 -15.67 8.62
CA HIS A 318 -18.24 -16.25 7.66
C HIS A 318 -16.80 -15.92 8.07
N ASP A 319 -15.90 -16.88 7.92
CA ASP A 319 -14.48 -16.72 8.19
C ASP A 319 -13.74 -16.32 6.90
N LEU A 320 -13.06 -15.19 6.94
CA LEU A 320 -12.09 -14.75 5.94
C LEU A 320 -10.68 -14.96 6.49
N ALA A 321 -9.98 -15.94 5.98
CA ALA A 321 -8.60 -16.25 6.35
C ALA A 321 -7.62 -15.68 5.32
N PHE A 322 -6.56 -15.04 5.80
CA PHE A 322 -5.47 -14.48 5.00
C PHE A 322 -4.16 -15.11 5.45
N THR A 323 -3.54 -15.88 4.58
CA THR A 323 -2.24 -16.49 4.86
C THR A 323 -1.16 -15.76 4.07
N VAL A 324 -0.18 -15.20 4.78
CA VAL A 324 1.04 -14.65 4.17
C VAL A 324 2.16 -15.68 4.35
N PRO A 325 2.62 -16.33 3.29
CA PRO A 325 3.66 -17.35 3.41
C PRO A 325 5.03 -16.72 3.66
N ASP A 326 5.95 -17.52 4.24
CA ASP A 326 7.38 -17.22 4.35
C ASP A 326 7.71 -15.93 5.12
N ILE A 327 6.94 -15.62 6.15
CA ILE A 327 7.13 -14.43 6.97
C ILE A 327 8.45 -14.52 7.76
N GLY A 328 9.34 -13.54 7.56
CA GLY A 328 10.55 -13.32 8.37
C GLY A 328 10.36 -12.27 9.47
N GLY A 329 9.41 -11.37 9.29
CA GLY A 329 9.08 -10.25 10.17
C GLY A 329 7.60 -10.24 10.58
N SER A 330 6.87 -9.22 10.20
CA SER A 330 5.43 -9.09 10.44
C SER A 330 4.71 -8.59 9.19
N TRP A 331 3.41 -8.89 9.08
CA TRP A 331 2.58 -8.38 8.00
C TRP A 331 1.26 -7.87 8.53
N SER A 332 1.02 -6.57 8.37
CA SER A 332 -0.30 -5.99 8.62
C SER A 332 -1.22 -6.29 7.43
N VAL A 333 -2.36 -6.90 7.72
CA VAL A 333 -3.42 -7.21 6.75
C VAL A 333 -4.60 -6.31 7.02
N VAL A 334 -4.92 -5.43 6.08
CA VAL A 334 -6.10 -4.57 6.08
C VAL A 334 -7.08 -5.11 5.06
N ALA A 335 -8.34 -5.31 5.43
CA ALA A 335 -9.33 -5.87 4.53
C ALA A 335 -10.69 -5.17 4.62
N THR A 336 -11.35 -5.00 3.47
CA THR A 336 -12.70 -4.41 3.38
C THR A 336 -13.53 -5.17 2.35
N LEU A 337 -14.71 -5.64 2.78
CA LEU A 337 -15.67 -6.34 1.93
C LEU A 337 -16.72 -5.35 1.40
N LEU A 338 -16.81 -5.22 0.08
CA LEU A 338 -17.76 -4.40 -0.64
C LEU A 338 -18.86 -5.28 -1.24
N LEU A 339 -20.12 -5.05 -0.87
CA LEU A 339 -21.23 -5.90 -1.24
C LEU A 339 -22.29 -5.12 -2.03
N ASP A 340 -22.69 -5.67 -3.18
CA ASP A 340 -23.85 -5.19 -3.92
C ASP A 340 -25.02 -6.14 -3.66
N THR A 341 -26.23 -5.59 -3.54
CA THR A 341 -27.44 -6.33 -3.14
C THR A 341 -28.53 -6.28 -4.21
N ASP A 342 -29.45 -7.24 -4.18
CA ASP A 342 -30.64 -7.24 -5.01
C ASP A 342 -31.73 -6.36 -4.37
N HIS A 343 -31.95 -5.17 -4.91
CA HIS A 343 -32.92 -4.21 -4.38
C HIS A 343 -34.38 -4.65 -4.55
N HIS A 344 -34.64 -5.70 -5.35
CA HIS A 344 -35.98 -6.24 -5.64
C HIS A 344 -36.26 -7.56 -4.94
N ALA A 345 -35.28 -8.12 -4.20
CA ALA A 345 -35.43 -9.34 -3.43
C ALA A 345 -34.89 -9.16 -2.01
N ALA A 346 -35.64 -9.62 -1.02
CA ALA A 346 -35.19 -9.62 0.38
C ALA A 346 -34.13 -10.72 0.65
N ARG A 347 -34.04 -11.71 -0.23
CA ARG A 347 -33.10 -12.84 -0.14
C ARG A 347 -32.72 -13.29 -1.51
N THR A 348 -31.46 -13.68 -1.66
CA THR A 348 -30.95 -14.45 -2.79
C THR A 348 -30.50 -15.83 -2.31
N SER A 349 -30.18 -16.71 -3.23
CA SER A 349 -29.59 -18.01 -2.96
C SER A 349 -28.58 -18.34 -4.06
N GLY A 350 -27.65 -19.21 -3.77
CA GLY A 350 -26.64 -19.55 -4.77
C GLY A 350 -25.67 -20.61 -4.25
N ALA A 351 -24.68 -20.92 -5.07
CA ALA A 351 -23.63 -21.86 -4.72
C ALA A 351 -22.34 -21.57 -5.47
N LEU A 352 -21.22 -21.90 -4.87
CA LEU A 352 -19.94 -22.08 -5.54
C LEU A 352 -20.03 -23.36 -6.39
N THR A 353 -19.62 -23.31 -7.65
CA THR A 353 -19.71 -24.43 -8.59
C THR A 353 -18.36 -24.91 -9.08
N GLN A 354 -17.32 -24.08 -8.95
CA GLN A 354 -15.94 -24.41 -9.27
C GLN A 354 -15.02 -23.67 -8.30
N ASP A 355 -14.02 -24.39 -7.80
CA ASP A 355 -13.00 -23.86 -6.90
C ASP A 355 -11.67 -24.55 -7.23
N ASP A 356 -10.97 -23.98 -8.20
CA ASP A 356 -9.65 -24.43 -8.64
C ASP A 356 -8.56 -23.42 -8.19
N ALA A 357 -8.79 -22.71 -7.07
CA ALA A 357 -7.80 -21.83 -6.49
C ALA A 357 -6.83 -22.61 -5.59
N ALA A 358 -5.54 -22.31 -5.70
CA ALA A 358 -4.53 -22.91 -4.82
C ALA A 358 -4.54 -22.26 -3.43
N PRO A 359 -4.33 -23.02 -2.33
CA PRO A 359 -4.19 -22.43 -1.01
C PRO A 359 -3.03 -21.43 -0.90
N VAL A 360 -1.90 -21.69 -1.56
CA VAL A 360 -0.72 -20.84 -1.65
C VAL A 360 -0.07 -21.08 -3.01
N ALA A 361 0.56 -20.04 -3.60
CA ALA A 361 1.27 -20.18 -4.86
C ALA A 361 2.47 -21.13 -4.75
N ALA A 362 2.67 -21.96 -5.76
CA ALA A 362 3.84 -22.83 -5.86
C ALA A 362 5.08 -22.01 -6.23
N LYS A 363 6.12 -22.07 -5.41
CA LYS A 363 7.39 -21.37 -5.65
C LYS A 363 8.54 -22.31 -5.95
N ARG A 364 9.55 -21.79 -6.66
CA ARG A 364 10.81 -22.47 -6.95
C ARG A 364 11.96 -21.54 -6.63
N THR A 365 12.93 -22.07 -5.90
CA THR A 365 14.16 -21.37 -5.53
C THR A 365 15.36 -22.01 -6.21
N LYS A 366 16.29 -21.20 -6.69
CA LYS A 366 17.55 -21.62 -7.26
C LYS A 366 18.66 -20.69 -6.77
N VAL A 367 19.70 -21.27 -6.18
CA VAL A 367 20.90 -20.56 -5.77
C VAL A 367 22.09 -21.08 -6.58
N LYS A 368 22.96 -20.20 -7.04
CA LYS A 368 24.18 -20.52 -7.78
C LYS A 368 25.30 -19.59 -7.37
N ASP A 369 26.53 -20.09 -7.37
CA ASP A 369 27.72 -19.27 -7.18
C ASP A 369 27.93 -18.35 -8.39
N ILE A 370 28.34 -17.10 -8.10
CA ILE A 370 28.80 -16.11 -9.06
C ILE A 370 30.16 -15.54 -8.61
N ALA A 371 30.80 -14.74 -9.44
CA ALA A 371 32.04 -14.06 -9.05
C ALA A 371 31.82 -13.14 -7.85
N GLY A 372 32.48 -13.42 -6.74
CA GLY A 372 32.38 -12.62 -5.50
C GLY A 372 31.14 -12.85 -4.65
N GLY A 373 30.29 -13.83 -4.96
CA GLY A 373 29.07 -14.06 -4.19
C GLY A 373 28.17 -15.17 -4.71
N VAL A 374 26.86 -14.96 -4.58
CA VAL A 374 25.82 -15.87 -5.06
C VAL A 374 24.71 -15.11 -5.77
N ASN A 375 24.08 -15.75 -6.75
CA ASN A 375 22.79 -15.33 -7.29
C ASN A 375 21.69 -16.23 -6.73
N ALA A 376 20.69 -15.65 -6.13
CA ALA A 376 19.45 -16.31 -5.71
C ALA A 376 18.33 -15.93 -6.67
N THR A 377 17.62 -16.90 -7.19
CA THR A 377 16.43 -16.67 -8.03
C THR A 377 15.23 -17.38 -7.41
N VAL A 378 14.15 -16.63 -7.17
CA VAL A 378 12.87 -17.17 -6.71
C VAL A 378 11.80 -16.86 -7.76
N THR A 379 11.01 -17.86 -8.11
CA THR A 379 9.88 -17.73 -9.04
C THR A 379 8.64 -18.35 -8.43
N ALA A 380 7.49 -17.74 -8.68
CA ALA A 380 6.19 -18.31 -8.34
C ALA A 380 5.21 -18.08 -9.49
N HIS A 381 4.28 -19.00 -9.66
CA HIS A 381 3.21 -18.91 -10.61
C HIS A 381 1.89 -19.34 -9.96
N ARG A 382 0.81 -18.67 -10.33
CA ARG A 382 -0.52 -18.95 -9.81
C ARG A 382 -1.55 -18.78 -10.92
N ASP A 383 -2.42 -19.78 -11.04
CA ASP A 383 -3.66 -19.72 -11.82
C ASP A 383 -4.80 -20.11 -10.90
N ASP A 384 -5.74 -19.21 -10.70
CA ASP A 384 -6.93 -19.44 -9.89
C ASP A 384 -8.17 -19.33 -10.77
N VAL A 385 -9.09 -20.26 -10.61
CA VAL A 385 -10.40 -20.22 -11.25
C VAL A 385 -11.47 -20.52 -10.21
N THR A 386 -12.36 -19.56 -10.01
CA THR A 386 -13.55 -19.75 -9.18
C THR A 386 -14.81 -19.45 -9.98
N ALA A 387 -15.86 -20.23 -9.80
CA ALA A 387 -17.15 -19.94 -10.41
C ALA A 387 -18.31 -20.26 -9.47
N GLY A 388 -19.38 -19.49 -9.57
CA GLY A 388 -20.57 -19.65 -8.76
C GLY A 388 -21.80 -19.06 -9.44
N TYR A 389 -22.94 -19.18 -8.78
CA TYR A 389 -24.14 -18.51 -9.21
C TYR A 389 -24.93 -17.95 -8.04
N VAL A 390 -25.73 -16.94 -8.35
CA VAL A 390 -26.74 -16.38 -7.44
C VAL A 390 -28.07 -16.28 -8.18
N ASP A 391 -29.12 -16.81 -7.58
CA ASP A 391 -30.51 -16.65 -8.03
C ASP A 391 -31.03 -15.29 -7.52
N THR A 392 -31.27 -14.39 -8.45
CA THR A 392 -31.68 -12.99 -8.18
C THR A 392 -33.07 -12.74 -8.70
N SER A 393 -33.66 -11.59 -8.36
CA SER A 393 -34.95 -11.14 -8.94
C SER A 393 -34.93 -11.03 -10.48
N ALA A 394 -33.73 -10.84 -11.08
CA ALA A 394 -33.53 -10.77 -12.52
C ALA A 394 -33.17 -12.10 -13.18
N GLY A 395 -33.22 -13.21 -12.43
CA GLY A 395 -32.82 -14.55 -12.89
C GLY A 395 -31.49 -15.00 -12.30
N ARG A 396 -31.01 -16.16 -12.77
CA ARG A 396 -29.75 -16.75 -12.31
C ARG A 396 -28.56 -16.05 -12.93
N VAL A 397 -27.77 -15.37 -12.10
CA VAL A 397 -26.48 -14.78 -12.47
C VAL A 397 -25.37 -15.79 -12.19
N ARG A 398 -24.60 -16.16 -13.21
CA ARG A 398 -23.40 -16.98 -13.07
C ARG A 398 -22.19 -16.09 -13.21
N THR A 399 -21.27 -16.18 -12.26
CA THR A 399 -20.00 -15.45 -12.29
C THR A 399 -18.85 -16.43 -12.30
N ARG A 400 -17.89 -16.18 -13.20
CA ARG A 400 -16.60 -16.85 -13.28
C ARG A 400 -15.51 -15.81 -13.10
N VAL A 401 -14.60 -16.07 -12.19
CA VAL A 401 -13.40 -15.27 -11.94
C VAL A 401 -12.19 -16.11 -12.29
N GLU A 402 -11.33 -15.55 -13.11
CA GLU A 402 -10.03 -16.11 -13.46
C GLU A 402 -8.96 -15.13 -13.05
N ARG A 403 -7.89 -15.63 -12.43
CA ARG A 403 -6.75 -14.84 -11.99
C ARG A 403 -5.46 -15.58 -12.29
N THR A 404 -4.48 -14.85 -12.83
CA THR A 404 -3.14 -15.39 -13.02
C THR A 404 -2.11 -14.43 -12.47
N ARG A 405 -0.99 -14.97 -11.99
CA ARG A 405 0.15 -14.19 -11.48
C ARG A 405 1.44 -14.89 -11.80
N ASP A 406 2.39 -14.13 -12.32
CA ASP A 406 3.78 -14.52 -12.56
C ASP A 406 4.70 -13.65 -11.70
N TYR A 407 5.47 -14.30 -10.85
CA TYR A 407 6.45 -13.65 -9.99
C TYR A 407 7.85 -14.17 -10.28
N ARG A 408 8.83 -13.28 -10.34
CA ARG A 408 10.25 -13.58 -10.41
C ARG A 408 11.04 -12.53 -9.66
N ASN A 409 11.96 -12.98 -8.81
CA ASN A 409 12.98 -12.17 -8.18
C ASN A 409 14.34 -12.83 -8.42
N SER A 410 15.36 -12.02 -8.70
CA SER A 410 16.75 -12.46 -8.86
C SER A 410 17.63 -11.48 -8.11
N ASP A 411 18.41 -11.97 -7.16
CA ASP A 411 19.28 -11.18 -6.31
C ASP A 411 20.73 -11.67 -6.43
N ASP A 412 21.63 -10.77 -6.80
CA ASP A 412 23.08 -10.99 -6.76
C ASP A 412 23.63 -10.47 -5.44
N VAL A 413 23.89 -11.38 -4.50
CA VAL A 413 24.42 -11.09 -3.17
C VAL A 413 25.94 -11.20 -3.20
N THR A 414 26.64 -10.08 -3.03
CA THR A 414 28.10 -9.98 -3.15
C THR A 414 28.72 -9.26 -1.95
N VAL A 415 30.07 -9.10 -1.97
CA VAL A 415 30.84 -8.44 -0.90
C VAL A 415 30.48 -9.04 0.48
N ALA A 416 30.50 -10.37 0.58
CA ALA A 416 30.17 -11.12 1.79
C ALA A 416 28.75 -10.81 2.34
N GLY A 417 27.78 -10.52 1.47
CA GLY A 417 26.40 -10.20 1.84
C GLY A 417 26.11 -8.71 2.02
N LEU A 418 27.10 -7.85 1.89
CA LEU A 418 26.95 -6.40 2.12
C LEU A 418 26.52 -5.60 0.89
N THR A 419 26.34 -6.28 -0.25
CA THR A 419 25.84 -5.65 -1.48
C THR A 419 24.84 -6.58 -2.13
N GLN A 420 23.69 -6.05 -2.48
CA GLN A 420 22.63 -6.75 -3.20
C GLN A 420 22.27 -6.00 -4.48
N HIS A 421 22.04 -6.77 -5.54
CA HIS A 421 21.44 -6.29 -6.78
C HIS A 421 20.20 -7.11 -7.08
N VAL A 422 19.05 -6.55 -6.74
CA VAL A 422 17.74 -7.20 -6.87
C VAL A 422 17.08 -6.77 -8.19
N VAL A 423 16.58 -7.74 -8.94
CA VAL A 423 15.69 -7.49 -10.08
C VAL A 423 14.43 -8.33 -9.90
N GLN A 424 13.31 -7.66 -9.70
CA GLN A 424 12.00 -8.29 -9.46
C GLN A 424 11.00 -7.93 -10.55
N SER A 425 10.15 -8.89 -10.87
CA SER A 425 8.93 -8.67 -11.64
C SER A 425 7.78 -9.41 -10.97
N ASP A 426 6.65 -8.73 -10.80
CA ASP A 426 5.39 -9.28 -10.34
C ASP A 426 4.31 -8.75 -11.26
N ALA A 427 3.63 -9.62 -11.97
CA ALA A 427 2.62 -9.21 -12.92
C ALA A 427 1.50 -10.23 -13.01
N GLY A 428 0.31 -9.76 -13.30
CA GLY A 428 -0.84 -10.63 -13.46
C GLY A 428 -2.09 -9.89 -13.90
N TRP A 429 -3.18 -10.62 -13.88
CA TRP A 429 -4.50 -10.08 -14.16
C TRP A 429 -5.59 -10.87 -13.43
N GLN A 430 -6.72 -10.21 -13.23
CA GLN A 430 -7.97 -10.81 -12.79
C GLN A 430 -9.08 -10.45 -13.76
N SER A 431 -9.84 -11.41 -14.24
CA SER A 431 -11.06 -11.19 -15.01
C SER A 431 -12.28 -11.74 -14.28
N SER A 432 -13.37 -11.00 -14.30
CA SER A 432 -14.67 -11.39 -13.74
C SER A 432 -15.75 -11.26 -14.80
N VAL A 433 -16.37 -12.38 -15.16
CA VAL A 433 -17.43 -12.42 -16.16
C VAL A 433 -18.72 -12.94 -15.54
N SER A 434 -19.75 -12.08 -15.51
CA SER A 434 -21.08 -12.43 -15.04
C SER A 434 -22.06 -12.57 -16.22
N THR A 435 -22.83 -13.64 -16.22
CA THR A 435 -23.79 -13.95 -17.29
C THR A 435 -25.18 -14.26 -16.74
N VAL A 436 -26.21 -13.87 -17.51
CA VAL A 436 -27.60 -14.27 -17.29
C VAL A 436 -28.08 -14.92 -18.59
N ASP A 437 -28.65 -16.12 -18.51
CA ASP A 437 -29.10 -16.91 -19.69
C ASP A 437 -28.02 -17.05 -20.78
N GLY A 438 -26.76 -17.19 -20.35
CA GLY A 438 -25.60 -17.33 -21.24
C GLY A 438 -25.14 -16.05 -21.94
N LYS A 439 -25.76 -14.90 -21.67
CA LYS A 439 -25.34 -13.59 -22.19
C LYS A 439 -24.54 -12.84 -21.14
N ALA A 440 -23.43 -12.24 -21.54
CA ALA A 440 -22.63 -11.40 -20.65
C ALA A 440 -23.47 -10.22 -20.16
N ARG A 441 -23.52 -10.06 -18.83
CA ARG A 441 -24.13 -8.93 -18.14
C ARG A 441 -23.07 -7.92 -17.69
N SER A 442 -21.92 -8.43 -17.27
CA SER A 442 -20.76 -7.66 -16.85
C SER A 442 -19.53 -8.46 -17.16
N ALA A 443 -18.51 -7.82 -17.70
CA ALA A 443 -17.19 -8.38 -17.84
C ALA A 443 -16.18 -7.27 -17.53
N VAL A 444 -15.35 -7.51 -16.53
CA VAL A 444 -14.29 -6.59 -16.09
C VAL A 444 -12.98 -7.37 -15.99
N ARG A 445 -11.88 -6.69 -16.29
CA ARG A 445 -10.54 -7.23 -16.12
C ARG A 445 -9.64 -6.14 -15.55
N HIS A 446 -8.85 -6.52 -14.57
CA HIS A 446 -7.82 -5.71 -13.96
C HIS A 446 -6.46 -6.36 -14.22
N ASP A 447 -5.52 -5.62 -14.81
CA ASP A 447 -4.14 -6.04 -15.02
C ASP A 447 -3.22 -5.20 -14.14
N TRP A 448 -2.19 -5.83 -13.57
CA TRP A 448 -1.13 -5.16 -12.80
C TRP A 448 0.26 -5.61 -13.24
N SER A 449 1.25 -4.74 -13.01
CA SER A 449 2.67 -5.08 -13.20
C SER A 449 3.55 -4.18 -12.36
N TYR A 450 4.38 -4.79 -11.50
CA TYR A 450 5.22 -4.16 -10.48
C TYR A 450 6.70 -4.55 -10.67
N PRO A 451 7.37 -4.09 -11.77
CA PRO A 451 8.80 -4.27 -11.90
C PRO A 451 9.56 -3.39 -10.89
N LEU A 452 10.61 -3.98 -10.29
CA LEU A 452 11.48 -3.33 -9.32
C LEU A 452 12.93 -3.76 -9.59
N ALA A 453 13.86 -2.79 -9.56
CA ALA A 453 15.27 -3.07 -9.43
C ALA A 453 15.86 -2.26 -8.27
N VAL A 454 16.69 -2.89 -7.45
CA VAL A 454 17.34 -2.27 -6.29
C VAL A 454 18.82 -2.60 -6.33
N ASP A 455 19.64 -1.57 -6.31
CA ASP A 455 21.05 -1.67 -5.95
C ASP A 455 21.23 -1.12 -4.54
N ALA A 456 21.79 -1.92 -3.65
CA ALA A 456 22.00 -1.51 -2.26
C ALA A 456 23.37 -1.97 -1.77
N SER A 457 24.15 -1.09 -1.13
CA SER A 457 25.45 -1.42 -0.60
C SER A 457 25.70 -0.79 0.77
N ALA A 458 26.09 -1.66 1.71
CA ALA A 458 26.67 -1.33 3.00
C ALA A 458 28.12 -1.84 3.11
N ALA A 459 28.82 -1.97 1.99
CA ALA A 459 30.18 -2.49 1.96
C ALA A 459 31.17 -1.73 2.86
N ASN A 460 30.88 -0.46 3.16
CA ASN A 460 31.64 0.41 4.05
C ASN A 460 30.93 0.68 5.39
N TYR A 461 30.05 -0.20 5.85
CA TYR A 461 29.46 -0.11 7.16
C TYR A 461 30.41 -0.67 8.23
N VAL A 462 30.76 0.12 9.21
CA VAL A 462 31.54 -0.29 10.38
C VAL A 462 30.64 -0.31 11.62
N ASP A 463 29.93 0.78 11.90
CA ASP A 463 28.98 0.97 12.97
C ASP A 463 28.08 2.18 12.65
N ASP A 464 27.11 2.50 13.51
CA ASP A 464 26.15 3.61 13.33
C ASP A 464 26.80 5.00 13.32
N GLN A 465 28.05 5.11 13.73
CA GLN A 465 28.82 6.35 13.72
C GLN A 465 29.74 6.46 12.49
N ASN A 466 30.04 5.32 11.86
CA ASN A 466 31.01 5.24 10.77
C ASN A 466 30.49 4.30 9.68
N PHE A 467 29.89 4.87 8.66
CA PHE A 467 29.35 4.11 7.52
C PHE A 467 29.27 4.97 6.26
N ARG A 468 29.19 4.28 5.13
CA ARG A 468 28.77 4.83 3.85
C ARG A 468 27.81 3.86 3.18
N LEU A 469 26.57 4.28 3.03
CA LEU A 469 25.50 3.55 2.38
C LEU A 469 25.24 4.16 1.01
N THR A 470 25.06 3.31 0.01
CA THR A 470 24.65 3.74 -1.34
C THR A 470 23.48 2.90 -1.81
N GLY A 471 22.57 3.53 -2.55
CA GLY A 471 21.44 2.83 -3.14
C GLY A 471 21.00 3.45 -4.45
N ALA A 472 20.36 2.62 -5.27
CA ALA A 472 19.57 3.05 -6.42
C ALA A 472 18.33 2.18 -6.53
N VAL A 473 17.21 2.79 -6.92
CA VAL A 473 15.94 2.09 -7.12
C VAL A 473 15.33 2.51 -8.44
N ASP A 474 14.89 1.54 -9.23
CA ASP A 474 14.00 1.72 -10.37
C ASP A 474 12.73 0.93 -10.09
N MET A 475 11.61 1.62 -9.91
CA MET A 475 10.34 0.98 -9.59
C MET A 475 9.22 1.50 -10.49
N THR A 476 8.27 0.63 -10.77
CA THR A 476 7.09 1.01 -11.57
C THR A 476 5.84 0.35 -11.01
N MET A 477 4.76 1.13 -10.93
CA MET A 477 3.40 0.63 -10.78
C MET A 477 2.66 0.81 -12.10
N ARG A 478 2.15 -0.29 -12.67
CA ARG A 478 1.26 -0.24 -13.84
C ARG A 478 -0.04 -0.93 -13.50
N LEU A 479 -1.12 -0.20 -13.70
CA LEU A 479 -2.47 -0.70 -13.48
C LEU A 479 -3.29 -0.43 -14.75
N SER A 480 -4.17 -1.35 -15.13
CA SER A 480 -5.16 -1.07 -16.15
C SER A 480 -6.47 -1.83 -15.90
N ASP A 481 -7.57 -1.12 -16.11
CA ASP A 481 -8.91 -1.66 -16.05
C ASP A 481 -9.49 -1.75 -17.45
N LEU A 482 -10.11 -2.88 -17.74
CA LEU A 482 -10.80 -3.13 -18.98
C LEU A 482 -12.24 -3.54 -18.69
N SER A 483 -13.15 -3.14 -19.56
CA SER A 483 -14.49 -3.71 -19.60
C SER A 483 -14.67 -4.54 -20.88
N GLY A 484 -15.65 -5.43 -20.91
CA GLY A 484 -15.78 -6.30 -22.07
C GLY A 484 -17.09 -7.07 -22.13
N ASP A 485 -17.14 -8.04 -23.02
CA ASP A 485 -18.23 -9.01 -23.16
C ASP A 485 -17.81 -10.46 -22.77
N GLY A 486 -16.62 -10.59 -22.16
CA GLY A 486 -16.01 -11.87 -21.80
C GLY A 486 -15.20 -12.52 -22.93
N ARG A 487 -15.20 -11.94 -24.15
CA ARG A 487 -14.40 -12.37 -25.30
C ARG A 487 -13.49 -11.24 -25.80
N SER A 488 -14.01 -10.05 -25.82
CA SER A 488 -13.30 -8.83 -26.24
C SER A 488 -13.23 -7.86 -25.08
N TRP A 489 -12.12 -7.12 -24.96
CA TRP A 489 -11.82 -6.22 -23.87
C TRP A 489 -11.50 -4.83 -24.41
N TRP A 490 -12.02 -3.78 -23.75
CA TRP A 490 -11.80 -2.37 -24.06
C TRP A 490 -11.20 -1.64 -22.87
N PRO A 491 -10.16 -0.82 -23.06
CA PRO A 491 -9.58 -0.03 -21.98
C PRO A 491 -10.61 0.92 -21.35
N VAL A 492 -10.65 0.96 -20.03
CA VAL A 492 -11.42 1.91 -19.21
C VAL A 492 -10.48 2.91 -18.58
N SER A 493 -9.44 2.42 -17.92
CA SER A 493 -8.40 3.21 -17.30
C SER A 493 -7.05 2.54 -17.51
N ALA A 494 -5.99 3.33 -17.48
CA ALA A 494 -4.63 2.85 -17.43
C ALA A 494 -3.74 3.87 -16.75
N SER A 495 -2.81 3.41 -15.91
CA SER A 495 -1.80 4.23 -15.30
C SER A 495 -0.44 3.54 -15.32
N ARG A 496 0.59 4.33 -15.43
CA ARG A 496 1.97 3.95 -15.19
C ARG A 496 2.62 5.06 -14.38
N GLU A 497 3.01 4.73 -13.19
CA GLU A 497 3.90 5.54 -12.38
C GLU A 497 5.27 4.89 -12.35
N TRP A 498 6.32 5.64 -12.63
CA TRP A 498 7.70 5.18 -12.65
C TRP A 498 8.57 6.13 -11.85
N LEU A 499 9.49 5.57 -11.09
CA LEU A 499 10.48 6.29 -10.30
C LEU A 499 11.84 5.62 -10.47
N GLY A 500 12.84 6.41 -10.87
CA GLY A 500 14.25 6.08 -10.80
C GLY A 500 14.94 7.03 -9.83
N THR A 501 15.67 6.51 -8.84
CA THR A 501 16.37 7.29 -7.82
C THR A 501 17.70 6.67 -7.46
N SER A 502 18.65 7.50 -7.06
CA SER A 502 19.95 7.07 -6.53
C SER A 502 20.41 8.02 -5.42
N GLY A 503 21.16 7.50 -4.46
CA GLY A 503 21.62 8.33 -3.36
C GLY A 503 22.71 7.69 -2.50
N VAL A 504 23.24 8.51 -1.62
CA VAL A 504 24.28 8.16 -0.66
C VAL A 504 24.04 8.84 0.67
N LEU A 505 24.32 8.11 1.75
CA LEU A 505 24.42 8.65 3.09
C LEU A 505 25.66 8.12 3.77
N ALA A 506 26.53 9.01 4.26
CA ALA A 506 27.71 8.60 5.01
C ALA A 506 27.85 9.38 6.32
N ARG A 507 28.45 8.73 7.31
CA ARG A 507 28.82 9.31 8.60
C ARG A 507 30.25 8.98 8.95
N GLU A 508 30.92 9.93 9.55
CA GLU A 508 32.23 9.78 10.14
C GLU A 508 32.21 10.33 11.58
N ASN A 509 32.52 9.49 12.57
CA ASN A 509 32.46 9.83 13.99
C ASN A 509 31.09 10.44 14.41
N GLY A 510 29.99 9.88 13.88
CA GLY A 510 28.62 10.32 14.17
C GLY A 510 28.16 11.57 13.43
N VAL A 511 29.04 12.20 12.65
CA VAL A 511 28.72 13.38 11.85
C VAL A 511 28.43 12.97 10.41
N THR A 512 27.36 13.47 9.80
CA THR A 512 27.08 13.25 8.40
C THR A 512 28.15 13.91 7.55
N SER A 513 28.91 13.08 6.82
CA SER A 513 30.02 13.51 5.94
C SER A 513 29.59 13.60 4.47
N GLU A 514 28.57 12.83 4.07
CA GLU A 514 27.99 12.86 2.74
C GLU A 514 26.48 12.57 2.83
N SER A 515 25.66 13.36 2.17
CA SER A 515 24.21 13.15 2.05
C SER A 515 23.79 13.74 0.71
N ASP A 516 23.41 12.87 -0.22
CA ASP A 516 23.03 13.27 -1.57
C ASP A 516 22.02 12.30 -2.17
N GLY A 517 21.12 12.84 -3.00
CA GLY A 517 20.13 12.05 -3.71
C GLY A 517 19.59 12.77 -4.95
N SER A 518 19.37 11.99 -6.00
CA SER A 518 18.79 12.49 -7.24
C SER A 518 17.73 11.52 -7.74
N SER A 519 16.64 12.05 -8.28
CA SER A 519 15.55 11.21 -8.77
C SER A 519 14.88 11.78 -10.01
N ARG A 520 14.25 10.89 -10.75
CA ARG A 520 13.32 11.24 -11.82
C ARG A 520 12.08 10.36 -11.68
N THR A 521 10.92 11.00 -11.72
CA THR A 521 9.66 10.28 -11.64
C THR A 521 8.68 10.77 -12.71
N THR A 522 7.80 9.87 -13.16
CA THR A 522 6.77 10.18 -14.15
C THR A 522 5.49 9.44 -13.83
N TYR A 523 4.37 10.11 -14.00
CA TYR A 523 3.06 9.49 -14.13
C TYR A 523 2.56 9.68 -15.57
N ALA A 524 2.04 8.63 -16.18
CA ALA A 524 1.42 8.67 -17.49
C ALA A 524 0.20 7.74 -17.51
N GLY A 525 -0.96 8.26 -17.89
CA GLY A 525 -2.18 7.46 -17.89
C GLY A 525 -3.45 8.29 -17.93
N THR A 526 -4.44 7.83 -17.21
CA THR A 526 -5.70 8.56 -17.00
C THR A 526 -5.79 9.03 -15.55
N ASP A 527 -6.40 10.21 -15.34
CA ASP A 527 -6.86 10.61 -14.03
C ASP A 527 -8.13 9.79 -13.63
N ASP A 528 -8.65 9.99 -12.43
CA ASP A 528 -9.85 9.33 -11.91
C ASP A 528 -11.17 9.71 -12.63
N ARG A 529 -11.11 10.60 -13.62
CA ARG A 529 -12.19 10.93 -14.58
C ARG A 529 -11.98 10.30 -15.95
N GLY A 530 -10.95 9.45 -16.10
CA GLY A 530 -10.58 8.84 -17.38
C GLY A 530 -9.97 9.83 -18.39
N ARG A 531 -9.52 11.01 -17.97
CA ARG A 531 -8.89 12.00 -18.86
C ARG A 531 -7.38 11.73 -18.94
N PRO A 532 -6.75 11.90 -20.10
CA PRO A 532 -5.30 11.78 -20.22
C PRO A 532 -4.59 12.72 -19.24
N TYR A 533 -3.63 12.16 -18.49
CA TYR A 533 -2.79 12.90 -17.57
C TYR A 533 -1.34 12.45 -17.72
N TRP A 534 -0.42 13.40 -17.68
CA TRP A 534 1.01 13.15 -17.69
C TRP A 534 1.73 14.18 -16.84
N HIS A 535 2.65 13.73 -15.98
CA HIS A 535 3.46 14.59 -15.14
C HIS A 535 4.83 13.97 -14.95
N ALA A 536 5.88 14.78 -14.96
CA ALA A 536 7.26 14.36 -14.71
C ALA A 536 7.95 15.35 -13.79
N ILE A 537 8.71 14.83 -12.83
CA ILE A 537 9.51 15.59 -11.88
C ILE A 537 10.94 15.04 -11.94
N THR A 538 11.93 15.94 -11.91
CA THR A 538 13.35 15.59 -11.79
C THR A 538 13.93 16.36 -10.60
N THR A 539 14.73 15.67 -9.81
CA THR A 539 15.42 16.25 -8.66
C THR A 539 16.91 16.00 -8.76
N ASP A 540 17.69 16.88 -8.18
CA ASP A 540 19.12 16.75 -8.07
C ASP A 540 19.57 17.40 -6.76
N HIS A 541 20.45 16.74 -6.01
CA HIS A 541 20.87 17.18 -4.68
C HIS A 541 19.69 17.47 -3.72
N GLY A 542 18.61 16.64 -3.79
CA GLY A 542 17.41 16.82 -2.97
C GLY A 542 16.53 18.01 -3.35
N LEU A 543 16.77 18.70 -4.46
CA LEU A 543 15.99 19.85 -4.94
C LEU A 543 15.26 19.51 -6.23
N VAL A 544 14.02 20.00 -6.40
CA VAL A 544 13.31 19.91 -7.68
C VAL A 544 13.99 20.82 -8.71
N THR A 545 14.57 20.21 -9.75
CA THR A 545 15.30 20.94 -10.80
C THR A 545 14.50 21.08 -12.08
N ALA A 546 13.53 20.19 -12.32
CA ALA A 546 12.62 20.30 -13.46
C ALA A 546 11.27 19.65 -13.15
N GLU A 547 10.22 20.30 -13.66
CA GLU A 547 8.85 19.80 -13.61
C GLU A 547 8.15 20.08 -14.93
N SER A 548 7.42 19.09 -15.47
CA SER A 548 6.71 19.25 -16.75
C SER A 548 5.43 18.40 -16.78
N GLY A 549 4.38 18.91 -17.42
CA GLY A 549 3.04 18.31 -17.39
C GLY A 549 2.27 18.69 -16.12
N GLY A 550 1.38 17.82 -15.69
CA GLY A 550 0.52 18.04 -14.53
C GLY A 550 -0.58 19.09 -14.78
N SER A 551 -1.58 19.10 -13.91
CA SER A 551 -2.51 20.24 -13.82
C SER A 551 -1.88 21.26 -12.88
N ARG A 552 -1.56 22.45 -13.36
CA ARG A 552 -1.18 23.54 -12.44
C ARG A 552 -2.30 23.70 -11.42
N ARG A 553 -1.99 23.45 -10.15
CA ARG A 553 -2.88 23.84 -9.05
C ARG A 553 -3.02 25.36 -9.16
N ARG A 554 -4.24 25.83 -9.44
CA ARG A 554 -4.56 27.26 -9.35
C ARG A 554 -4.95 27.59 -7.92
#